data_94b2fc7aad3edb8bbf13f4d345fd4ea0
#
_entry.id   94b2fc7aad3edb8bbf13f4d345fd4ea0
#
_cell.length_a   1.000
_cell.length_b   1.000
_cell.length_c   1.000
_cell.angle_alpha   90.00
_cell.angle_beta   90.00
_cell.angle_gamma   90.00
#
_symmetry.space_group_name_H-M   'P 1'
#
loop_
_entity.id
_entity.type
_entity.pdbx_description
1 polymer ?
#
loop_
_entity_poly.entity_id
_entity_poly.type
_entity_poly.pdbx_seq_one_letter_code
_entity_poly.pdbx_strand_id
1 'polypeptide(L)'
;MKIALLSLGLALAPAYLAAADATTPGGTIWDGVYTQSQAQRGAGHFETFCSSCHRAGFRGAGFMNRWREDKLSSLYTFIRNNMPVGNPGVATSSEYIDIVAWILSTNEIPSGNLDLTPAAATAIQVMGKNGPAPVPDGSLVEVTGCLTQNEASGWTLLQATDPVRTRDVDNTGGLDIKMLSGKPPGNLMFGLPDASFYKPQNHKDHRVALKGFLDRQPKGDRLLITAIETLATSCTP
;
A
#
# COMPACT_ATOMS: atom_id res chain seq x y z
N MET A 1 -28.14 76.53 -7.17
CA MET A 1 -27.43 75.71 -6.19
C MET A 1 -27.96 74.26 -6.40
N LYS A 2 -27.26 73.41 -7.14
CA LYS A 2 -27.66 72.01 -7.44
C LYS A 2 -26.87 71.10 -6.56
N ILE A 3 -27.58 70.36 -5.67
CA ILE A 3 -26.99 69.36 -4.80
C ILE A 3 -27.01 68.00 -5.53
N ALA A 4 -25.84 67.48 -5.81
CA ALA A 4 -25.69 66.12 -6.36
C ALA A 4 -25.62 65.11 -5.22
N LEU A 5 -26.56 64.15 -5.18
CA LEU A 5 -26.55 63.00 -4.30
C LEU A 5 -25.69 61.90 -4.94
N LEU A 6 -24.56 61.60 -4.31
CA LEU A 6 -23.76 60.41 -4.63
C LEU A 6 -24.38 59.21 -3.89
N SER A 7 -24.92 58.26 -4.64
CA SER A 7 -25.33 56.96 -4.14
C SER A 7 -24.13 55.98 -4.16
N LEU A 8 -23.68 55.61 -2.96
CA LEU A 8 -22.62 54.64 -2.74
C LEU A 8 -23.24 53.23 -2.82
N GLY A 9 -23.03 52.54 -3.94
CA GLY A 9 -23.45 51.16 -4.11
C GLY A 9 -22.48 50.20 -3.42
N LEU A 10 -22.94 49.52 -2.38
CA LEU A 10 -22.22 48.46 -1.68
C LEU A 10 -22.36 47.17 -2.48
N ALA A 11 -21.31 46.76 -3.21
CA ALA A 11 -21.26 45.51 -3.92
C ALA A 11 -20.92 44.38 -2.93
N LEU A 12 -21.92 43.54 -2.58
CA LEU A 12 -21.67 42.25 -1.91
C LEU A 12 -21.08 41.26 -2.90
N ALA A 13 -19.80 40.95 -2.77
CA ALA A 13 -19.16 39.85 -3.48
C ALA A 13 -19.60 38.52 -2.79
N PRO A 14 -20.06 37.52 -3.54
CA PRO A 14 -20.32 36.21 -2.98
C PRO A 14 -19.01 35.56 -2.56
N ALA A 15 -18.88 35.23 -1.26
CA ALA A 15 -17.81 34.40 -0.76
C ALA A 15 -18.02 32.96 -1.29
N TYR A 16 -17.28 32.59 -2.31
CA TYR A 16 -17.14 31.19 -2.72
C TYR A 16 -16.36 30.48 -1.60
N LEU A 17 -17.07 29.73 -0.77
CA LEU A 17 -16.48 28.69 0.05
C LEU A 17 -15.95 27.62 -0.93
N ALA A 18 -14.65 27.67 -1.20
CA ALA A 18 -13.96 26.55 -1.83
C ALA A 18 -14.11 25.38 -0.87
N ALA A 19 -14.95 24.40 -1.25
CA ALA A 19 -14.91 23.08 -0.64
C ALA A 19 -13.47 22.60 -0.84
N ALA A 20 -12.69 22.51 0.24
CA ALA A 20 -11.42 21.83 0.20
C ALA A 20 -11.72 20.38 -0.21
N ASP A 21 -11.33 20.01 -1.42
CA ASP A 21 -11.27 18.61 -1.83
C ASP A 21 -10.47 17.91 -0.74
N ALA A 22 -11.15 17.05 0.03
CA ALA A 22 -10.51 16.13 0.94
C ALA A 22 -9.79 15.08 0.07
N THR A 23 -8.68 15.50 -0.55
CA THR A 23 -7.74 14.57 -1.18
C THR A 23 -7.31 13.61 -0.09
N THR A 24 -7.72 12.35 -0.22
CA THR A 24 -7.27 11.25 0.61
C THR A 24 -5.74 11.30 0.64
N PRO A 25 -5.10 11.56 1.77
CA PRO A 25 -3.65 11.66 1.81
C PRO A 25 -3.08 10.28 1.44
N GLY A 26 -2.46 10.15 0.29
CA GLY A 26 -1.51 9.09 0.06
C GLY A 26 -0.35 9.33 1.02
N GLY A 27 -0.39 8.66 2.17
CA GLY A 27 0.53 8.90 3.27
C GLY A 27 0.85 7.63 4.02
N THR A 28 1.30 7.80 5.22
CA THR A 28 1.64 6.73 6.14
C THR A 28 0.65 6.66 7.30
N ILE A 29 0.69 5.58 8.05
CA ILE A 29 -0.12 5.44 9.28
C ILE A 29 0.15 6.55 10.30
N TRP A 30 1.28 7.29 10.19
CA TRP A 30 1.66 8.36 11.14
C TRP A 30 1.00 9.71 10.84
N ASP A 31 0.26 9.83 9.75
CA ASP A 31 -0.33 11.10 9.29
C ASP A 31 -1.74 11.36 9.86
N GLY A 32 -2.10 10.72 10.97
CA GLY A 32 -3.39 10.93 11.62
C GLY A 32 -4.56 10.42 10.79
N VAL A 33 -4.49 9.18 10.34
CA VAL A 33 -5.38 8.57 9.33
C VAL A 33 -6.70 8.03 9.87
N TYR A 34 -6.98 8.18 11.17
CA TYR A 34 -8.21 7.75 11.84
C TYR A 34 -8.56 8.73 12.98
N THR A 35 -9.79 8.72 13.47
CA THR A 35 -10.18 9.53 14.64
C THR A 35 -10.14 8.73 15.94
N GLN A 36 -9.95 9.40 17.07
CA GLN A 36 -10.01 8.77 18.38
C GLN A 36 -11.38 8.14 18.67
N SER A 37 -12.46 8.77 18.22
CA SER A 37 -13.81 8.21 18.35
C SER A 37 -13.99 6.93 17.53
N GLN A 38 -13.40 6.88 16.34
CA GLN A 38 -13.38 5.68 15.53
C GLN A 38 -12.63 4.53 16.22
N ALA A 39 -11.47 4.80 16.80
CA ALA A 39 -10.73 3.79 17.56
C ALA A 39 -11.52 3.28 18.78
N GLN A 40 -12.29 4.16 19.44
CA GLN A 40 -13.16 3.74 20.56
C GLN A 40 -14.30 2.82 20.09
N ARG A 41 -14.94 3.09 18.96
CA ARG A 41 -15.92 2.16 18.35
C ARG A 41 -15.25 0.82 18.01
N GLY A 42 -14.07 0.88 17.40
CA GLY A 42 -13.28 -0.30 17.07
C GLY A 42 -12.91 -1.17 18.26
N ALA A 43 -12.66 -0.57 19.43
CA ALA A 43 -12.44 -1.30 20.68
C ALA A 43 -13.66 -2.17 21.06
N GLY A 44 -14.88 -1.61 20.96
CA GLY A 44 -16.13 -2.34 21.21
C GLY A 44 -16.35 -3.49 20.21
N HIS A 45 -16.09 -3.24 18.93
CA HIS A 45 -16.19 -4.26 17.90
C HIS A 45 -15.14 -5.37 18.08
N PHE A 46 -13.90 -5.01 18.42
CA PHE A 46 -12.86 -5.99 18.75
C PHE A 46 -13.25 -6.88 19.93
N GLU A 47 -13.80 -6.29 21.00
CA GLU A 47 -14.29 -7.05 22.13
C GLU A 47 -15.37 -8.06 21.74
N THR A 48 -16.28 -7.64 20.86
CA THR A 48 -17.41 -8.49 20.41
C THR A 48 -16.94 -9.65 19.53
N PHE A 49 -16.05 -9.39 18.56
CA PHE A 49 -15.75 -10.34 17.48
C PHE A 49 -14.39 -11.05 17.61
N CYS A 50 -13.45 -10.49 18.40
CA CYS A 50 -12.05 -10.90 18.33
C CYS A 50 -11.42 -11.28 19.68
N SER A 51 -11.88 -10.72 20.80
CA SER A 51 -11.24 -10.83 22.12
C SER A 51 -11.19 -12.24 22.66
N SER A 52 -12.15 -13.09 22.29
CA SER A 52 -12.18 -14.50 22.71
C SER A 52 -10.92 -15.26 22.32
N CYS A 53 -10.31 -14.93 21.16
CA CYS A 53 -9.08 -15.55 20.66
C CYS A 53 -7.85 -14.66 20.83
N HIS A 54 -8.03 -13.33 20.72
CA HIS A 54 -6.94 -12.36 20.70
C HIS A 54 -6.84 -11.54 21.98
N ARG A 55 -6.74 -12.19 23.13
CA ARG A 55 -6.73 -11.56 24.48
C ARG A 55 -5.60 -10.54 24.67
N ALA A 56 -4.43 -10.75 24.08
CA ALA A 56 -3.28 -9.84 24.17
C ALA A 56 -3.34 -8.66 23.21
N GLY A 57 -4.34 -8.62 22.30
CA GLY A 57 -4.42 -7.62 21.25
C GLY A 57 -3.28 -7.75 20.20
N PHE A 58 -3.10 -6.69 19.39
CA PHE A 58 -2.12 -6.64 18.29
C PHE A 58 -1.13 -5.49 18.53
N ARG A 59 -0.30 -5.61 19.58
CA ARG A 59 0.60 -4.54 20.03
C ARG A 59 2.06 -4.78 19.67
N GLY A 60 2.78 -3.66 19.48
CA GLY A 60 4.23 -3.62 19.46
C GLY A 60 4.88 -4.23 18.22
N ALA A 61 6.03 -4.85 18.43
CA ALA A 61 6.86 -5.40 17.35
C ALA A 61 6.11 -6.41 16.46
N GLY A 62 5.18 -7.16 17.00
CA GLY A 62 4.39 -8.13 16.24
C GLY A 62 3.56 -7.49 15.12
N PHE A 63 2.92 -6.35 15.39
CA PHE A 63 2.19 -5.58 14.38
C PHE A 63 3.13 -5.08 13.28
N MET A 64 4.21 -4.37 13.65
CA MET A 64 5.14 -3.79 12.69
C MET A 64 5.90 -4.85 11.88
N ASN A 65 6.35 -5.94 12.52
CA ASN A 65 7.06 -7.01 11.81
C ASN A 65 6.18 -7.67 10.73
N ARG A 66 4.87 -7.79 11.02
CA ARG A 66 3.95 -8.43 10.08
C ARG A 66 3.50 -7.49 8.96
N TRP A 67 3.28 -6.19 9.24
CA TRP A 67 2.58 -5.29 8.33
C TRP A 67 3.44 -4.15 7.76
N ARG A 68 4.67 -3.98 8.25
CA ARG A 68 5.57 -2.95 7.73
C ARG A 68 5.74 -3.09 6.21
N GLU A 69 5.75 -1.95 5.53
CA GLU A 69 5.87 -1.81 4.08
C GLU A 69 4.69 -2.40 3.28
N ASP A 70 3.60 -2.78 3.95
CA ASP A 70 2.33 -3.12 3.32
C ASP A 70 1.42 -1.88 3.20
N LYS A 71 0.41 -1.97 2.35
CA LYS A 71 -0.73 -1.06 2.39
C LYS A 71 -1.62 -1.37 3.60
N LEU A 72 -2.22 -0.34 4.19
CA LEU A 72 -3.14 -0.52 5.31
C LEU A 72 -4.38 -1.34 4.90
N SER A 73 -4.76 -1.27 3.62
CA SER A 73 -5.80 -2.12 3.03
C SER A 73 -5.47 -3.61 3.10
N SER A 74 -4.19 -4.00 3.11
CA SER A 74 -3.79 -5.42 3.25
C SER A 74 -4.19 -5.95 4.62
N LEU A 75 -3.98 -5.17 5.69
CA LEU A 75 -4.46 -5.52 7.04
C LEU A 75 -5.98 -5.62 7.08
N TYR A 76 -6.68 -4.59 6.57
CA TYR A 76 -8.14 -4.58 6.51
C TYR A 76 -8.71 -5.80 5.78
N THR A 77 -8.20 -6.09 4.60
CA THR A 77 -8.64 -7.23 3.77
C THR A 77 -8.35 -8.56 4.47
N PHE A 78 -7.16 -8.68 5.09
CA PHE A 78 -6.81 -9.88 5.83
C PHE A 78 -7.79 -10.17 6.97
N ILE A 79 -8.08 -9.19 7.83
CA ILE A 79 -8.98 -9.42 8.96
C ILE A 79 -10.42 -9.68 8.49
N ARG A 80 -10.90 -8.96 7.48
CA ARG A 80 -12.24 -9.15 6.94
C ARG A 80 -12.45 -10.53 6.32
N ASN A 81 -11.47 -11.03 5.58
CA ASN A 81 -11.60 -12.28 4.81
C ASN A 81 -11.19 -13.52 5.60
N ASN A 82 -10.48 -13.38 6.73
CA ASN A 82 -9.95 -14.52 7.48
C ASN A 82 -10.38 -14.55 8.96
N MET A 83 -10.98 -13.46 9.46
CA MET A 83 -11.31 -13.36 10.89
C MET A 83 -12.77 -12.99 11.12
N PRO A 84 -13.40 -13.52 12.20
CA PRO A 84 -12.92 -14.60 13.06
C PRO A 84 -12.77 -15.92 12.30
N VAL A 85 -11.79 -16.74 12.68
CA VAL A 85 -11.62 -18.08 12.08
C VAL A 85 -12.92 -18.89 12.27
N GLY A 86 -13.40 -19.45 11.15
CA GLY A 86 -14.66 -20.21 11.11
C GLY A 86 -15.91 -19.38 10.76
N ASN A 87 -15.86 -18.05 10.88
CA ASN A 87 -16.95 -17.16 10.46
C ASN A 87 -16.43 -15.79 9.95
N PRO A 88 -15.55 -15.78 8.92
CA PRO A 88 -15.03 -14.53 8.39
C PRO A 88 -16.14 -13.69 7.74
N GLY A 89 -16.00 -12.38 7.80
CA GLY A 89 -16.99 -11.46 7.26
C GLY A 89 -18.25 -11.28 8.11
N VAL A 90 -18.28 -11.76 9.37
CA VAL A 90 -19.44 -11.62 10.28
C VAL A 90 -19.72 -10.16 10.64
N ALA A 91 -18.70 -9.32 10.72
CA ALA A 91 -18.84 -7.89 10.94
C ALA A 91 -19.04 -7.13 9.61
N THR A 92 -19.63 -5.96 9.67
CA THR A 92 -19.77 -5.06 8.52
C THR A 92 -18.42 -4.47 8.11
N SER A 93 -18.34 -3.91 6.89
CA SER A 93 -17.13 -3.23 6.42
C SER A 93 -16.73 -2.04 7.32
N SER A 94 -17.71 -1.33 7.89
CA SER A 94 -17.45 -0.23 8.84
C SER A 94 -16.94 -0.73 10.18
N GLU A 95 -17.43 -1.83 10.70
CA GLU A 95 -16.93 -2.41 11.94
C GLU A 95 -15.50 -2.93 11.79
N TYR A 96 -15.19 -3.58 10.66
CA TYR A 96 -13.81 -4.03 10.39
C TYR A 96 -12.83 -2.86 10.26
N ILE A 97 -13.20 -1.75 9.60
CA ILE A 97 -12.28 -0.61 9.48
C ILE A 97 -12.13 0.14 10.80
N ASP A 98 -13.17 0.18 11.65
CA ASP A 98 -13.09 0.69 13.01
C ASP A 98 -12.14 -0.16 13.88
N ILE A 99 -12.15 -1.50 13.72
CA ILE A 99 -11.19 -2.40 14.36
C ILE A 99 -9.75 -2.08 13.89
N VAL A 100 -9.53 -1.77 12.61
CA VAL A 100 -8.21 -1.32 12.12
C VAL A 100 -7.79 -0.04 12.83
N ALA A 101 -8.67 0.96 12.96
CA ALA A 101 -8.38 2.19 13.69
C ALA A 101 -8.01 1.92 15.16
N TRP A 102 -8.70 0.98 15.82
CA TRP A 102 -8.34 0.56 17.18
C TRP A 102 -6.96 -0.13 17.22
N ILE A 103 -6.63 -0.99 16.26
CA ILE A 103 -5.31 -1.60 16.16
C ILE A 103 -4.22 -0.54 16.03
N LEU A 104 -4.42 0.48 15.19
CA LEU A 104 -3.49 1.59 15.07
C LEU A 104 -3.32 2.33 16.40
N SER A 105 -4.42 2.66 17.07
CA SER A 105 -4.43 3.33 18.38
C SER A 105 -3.68 2.54 19.45
N THR A 106 -3.86 1.22 19.50
CA THR A 106 -3.16 0.36 20.48
C THR A 106 -1.66 0.22 20.22
N ASN A 107 -1.20 0.60 19.01
CA ASN A 107 0.19 0.67 18.61
C ASN A 107 0.76 2.10 18.68
N GLU A 108 0.12 3.00 19.43
CA GLU A 108 0.57 4.38 19.67
C GLU A 108 0.71 5.21 18.39
N ILE A 109 -0.01 4.83 17.34
CA ILE A 109 -0.07 5.59 16.09
C ILE A 109 -1.05 6.76 16.31
N PRO A 110 -0.68 8.00 15.93
CA PRO A 110 -1.49 9.17 16.26
C PRO A 110 -2.83 9.18 15.52
N SER A 111 -3.88 9.63 16.20
CA SER A 111 -5.17 9.94 15.59
C SER A 111 -5.16 11.28 14.87
N GLY A 112 -6.05 11.46 13.91
CA GLY A 112 -6.33 12.70 13.19
C GLY A 112 -7.78 13.14 13.33
N ASN A 113 -8.25 13.86 12.32
CA ASN A 113 -9.56 14.53 12.34
C ASN A 113 -10.61 13.86 11.41
N LEU A 114 -10.21 12.86 10.61
CA LEU A 114 -11.08 12.15 9.69
C LEU A 114 -11.09 10.66 10.02
N ASP A 115 -12.29 10.06 9.94
CA ASP A 115 -12.42 8.62 10.10
C ASP A 115 -11.74 7.89 8.92
N LEU A 116 -11.02 6.83 9.23
CA LEU A 116 -10.45 5.90 8.26
C LEU A 116 -11.58 5.20 7.50
N THR A 117 -11.43 5.10 6.18
CA THR A 117 -12.34 4.34 5.33
C THR A 117 -11.60 3.20 4.62
N PRO A 118 -12.30 2.14 4.18
CA PRO A 118 -11.66 1.08 3.37
C PRO A 118 -10.99 1.61 2.09
N ALA A 119 -11.58 2.63 1.46
CA ALA A 119 -11.01 3.27 0.28
C ALA A 119 -9.72 4.03 0.61
N ALA A 120 -9.71 4.83 1.69
CA ALA A 120 -8.53 5.54 2.14
C ALA A 120 -7.37 4.60 2.49
N ALA A 121 -7.65 3.45 3.09
CA ALA A 121 -6.66 2.46 3.47
C ALA A 121 -5.80 1.96 2.27
N THR A 122 -6.31 2.04 1.04
CA THR A 122 -5.56 1.63 -0.18
C THR A 122 -4.38 2.54 -0.50
N ALA A 123 -4.44 3.80 -0.10
CA ALA A 123 -3.39 4.79 -0.32
C ALA A 123 -2.40 4.91 0.85
N ILE A 124 -2.77 4.43 2.05
CA ILE A 124 -1.99 4.56 3.27
C ILE A 124 -0.98 3.42 3.39
N GLN A 125 0.28 3.76 3.70
CA GLN A 125 1.35 2.79 3.91
C GLN A 125 1.58 2.53 5.40
N VAL A 126 1.73 1.26 5.78
CA VAL A 126 2.19 0.87 7.11
C VAL A 126 3.70 1.01 7.14
N MET A 127 4.18 2.06 7.76
CA MET A 127 5.60 2.43 7.77
C MET A 127 6.12 2.51 9.21
N GLY A 128 7.40 2.26 9.41
CA GLY A 128 8.06 2.52 10.70
C GLY A 128 8.09 4.01 11.04
N LYS A 129 8.10 4.38 12.33
CA LYS A 129 8.11 5.77 12.80
C LYS A 129 9.28 6.59 12.23
N ASN A 130 10.39 5.93 11.94
CA ASN A 130 11.61 6.55 11.41
C ASN A 130 11.72 6.46 9.87
N GLY A 131 10.60 6.23 9.20
CA GLY A 131 10.55 6.09 7.75
C GLY A 131 10.62 4.64 7.27
N PRO A 132 10.79 4.44 5.95
CA PRO A 132 10.84 3.12 5.35
C PRO A 132 12.05 2.32 5.86
N ALA A 133 11.86 1.04 6.03
CA ALA A 133 12.95 0.11 6.29
C ALA A 133 13.11 -0.80 5.06
N PRO A 134 14.30 -1.34 4.82
CA PRO A 134 14.49 -2.35 3.79
C PRO A 134 13.48 -3.48 3.97
N VAL A 135 12.85 -3.90 2.88
CA VAL A 135 11.96 -5.06 2.91
C VAL A 135 12.76 -6.27 3.37
N PRO A 136 12.27 -7.04 4.36
CA PRO A 136 12.99 -8.18 4.90
C PRO A 136 13.26 -9.26 3.85
N ASP A 137 14.35 -10.00 4.04
CA ASP A 137 14.64 -11.22 3.29
C ASP A 137 13.47 -12.21 3.39
N GLY A 138 13.23 -12.98 2.33
CA GLY A 138 12.11 -13.92 2.23
C GLY A 138 10.73 -13.27 2.09
N SER A 139 10.62 -11.94 2.00
CA SER A 139 9.33 -11.27 1.75
C SER A 139 8.89 -11.47 0.31
N LEU A 140 7.57 -11.70 0.13
CA LEU A 140 6.96 -11.58 -1.19
C LEU A 140 6.88 -10.11 -1.58
N VAL A 141 7.43 -9.77 -2.75
CA VAL A 141 7.53 -8.40 -3.25
C VAL A 141 7.07 -8.29 -4.68
N GLU A 142 6.72 -7.07 -5.07
CA GLU A 142 6.50 -6.65 -6.44
C GLU A 142 7.56 -5.62 -6.83
N VAL A 143 8.17 -5.82 -7.99
CA VAL A 143 9.16 -4.91 -8.58
C VAL A 143 8.86 -4.72 -10.07
N THR A 144 9.19 -3.56 -10.62
CA THR A 144 9.17 -3.34 -12.07
C THR A 144 10.57 -3.13 -12.57
N GLY A 145 10.86 -3.59 -13.79
CA GLY A 145 12.18 -3.44 -14.38
C GLY A 145 12.25 -3.95 -15.82
N CYS A 146 13.43 -3.99 -16.37
CA CYS A 146 13.73 -4.52 -17.69
C CYS A 146 14.21 -5.96 -17.58
N LEU A 147 13.51 -6.92 -18.18
CA LEU A 147 13.91 -8.32 -18.20
C LEU A 147 14.95 -8.54 -19.30
N THR A 148 16.13 -8.99 -18.92
CA THR A 148 17.21 -9.29 -19.86
C THR A 148 17.78 -10.67 -19.63
N GLN A 149 18.49 -11.18 -20.63
CA GLN A 149 19.24 -12.43 -20.52
C GLN A 149 20.70 -12.20 -20.91
N ASN A 150 21.60 -12.66 -20.06
CA ASN A 150 23.02 -12.64 -20.30
C ASN A 150 23.56 -14.08 -20.18
N GLU A 151 24.49 -14.48 -21.06
CA GLU A 151 25.07 -15.81 -21.06
C GLU A 151 25.79 -16.15 -19.75
N ALA A 152 26.42 -15.17 -19.12
CA ALA A 152 27.18 -15.36 -17.87
C ALA A 152 26.32 -15.33 -16.61
N SER A 153 25.25 -14.52 -16.57
CA SER A 153 24.41 -14.29 -15.38
C SER A 153 23.01 -14.89 -15.46
N GLY A 154 22.63 -15.44 -16.62
CA GLY A 154 21.27 -15.95 -16.85
C GLY A 154 20.25 -14.84 -16.97
N TRP A 155 19.01 -15.09 -16.48
CA TRP A 155 17.95 -14.09 -16.47
C TRP A 155 18.16 -13.07 -15.35
N THR A 156 17.97 -11.80 -15.69
CA THR A 156 18.20 -10.67 -14.78
C THR A 156 17.16 -9.59 -15.03
N LEU A 157 16.67 -8.98 -13.95
CA LEU A 157 15.85 -7.76 -13.99
C LEU A 157 16.77 -6.55 -13.77
N LEU A 158 16.93 -5.74 -14.79
CA LEU A 158 17.70 -4.48 -14.73
C LEU A 158 16.78 -3.29 -14.53
N GLN A 159 17.36 -2.15 -14.11
CA GLN A 159 16.61 -0.91 -13.86
C GLN A 159 15.40 -1.16 -12.95
N ALA A 160 15.56 -2.07 -11.99
CA ALA A 160 14.49 -2.48 -11.11
C ALA A 160 14.17 -1.38 -10.08
N THR A 161 12.88 -1.19 -9.84
CA THR A 161 12.40 -0.32 -8.75
C THR A 161 12.71 -0.94 -7.39
N ASP A 162 12.60 -0.14 -6.33
CA ASP A 162 12.62 -0.67 -4.98
C ASP A 162 11.53 -1.72 -4.80
N PRO A 163 11.83 -2.84 -4.11
CA PRO A 163 10.85 -3.88 -3.83
C PRO A 163 9.72 -3.34 -2.96
N VAL A 164 8.49 -3.55 -3.39
CA VAL A 164 7.30 -3.22 -2.59
C VAL A 164 6.68 -4.51 -2.11
N ARG A 165 6.42 -4.61 -0.80
CA ARG A 165 5.82 -5.80 -0.22
C ARG A 165 4.42 -6.03 -0.78
N THR A 166 4.11 -7.25 -1.16
CA THR A 166 2.78 -7.69 -1.60
C THR A 166 2.37 -8.96 -0.85
N ARG A 167 1.08 -9.31 -0.89
CA ARG A 167 0.55 -10.56 -0.34
C ARG A 167 -0.12 -11.42 -1.40
N ASP A 168 -0.18 -10.90 -2.61
CA ASP A 168 -0.75 -11.57 -3.75
C ASP A 168 0.36 -12.17 -4.60
N VAL A 169 0.39 -13.49 -4.70
CA VAL A 169 1.39 -14.25 -5.46
C VAL A 169 1.09 -14.31 -6.95
N ASP A 170 -0.16 -13.99 -7.32
CA ASP A 170 -0.65 -14.12 -8.68
C ASP A 170 -0.28 -12.92 -9.56
N ASN A 171 -0.64 -13.01 -10.84
CA ASN A 171 -0.41 -11.96 -11.80
C ASN A 171 -1.05 -10.63 -11.38
N THR A 172 -0.41 -9.57 -11.77
CA THR A 172 -0.85 -8.20 -11.50
C THR A 172 -2.13 -7.88 -12.29
N GLY A 173 -3.17 -7.38 -11.61
CA GLY A 173 -4.44 -7.01 -12.25
C GLY A 173 -4.32 -5.77 -13.13
N GLY A 174 -5.27 -5.58 -14.05
CA GLY A 174 -5.22 -4.52 -15.06
C GLY A 174 -5.10 -3.09 -14.53
N LEU A 175 -5.67 -2.76 -13.36
CA LEU A 175 -5.52 -1.44 -12.73
C LEU A 175 -4.09 -1.24 -12.20
N ASP A 176 -3.52 -2.28 -11.61
CA ASP A 176 -2.17 -2.25 -11.09
C ASP A 176 -1.14 -2.16 -12.23
N ILE A 177 -1.38 -2.85 -13.35
CA ILE A 177 -0.54 -2.74 -14.56
C ILE A 177 -0.44 -1.29 -15.02
N LYS A 178 -1.57 -0.56 -15.10
CA LYS A 178 -1.57 0.85 -15.51
C LYS A 178 -0.78 1.72 -14.54
N MET A 179 -0.93 1.49 -13.26
CA MET A 179 -0.19 2.23 -12.22
C MET A 179 1.31 1.92 -12.26
N LEU A 180 1.68 0.66 -12.43
CA LEU A 180 3.06 0.20 -12.50
C LEU A 180 3.77 0.66 -13.77
N SER A 181 3.06 0.72 -14.90
CA SER A 181 3.60 1.23 -16.17
C SER A 181 4.03 2.69 -16.08
N GLY A 182 3.38 3.48 -15.22
CA GLY A 182 3.71 4.88 -14.99
C GLY A 182 4.90 5.12 -14.05
N LYS A 183 5.43 4.09 -13.39
CA LYS A 183 6.58 4.25 -12.49
C LYS A 183 7.86 4.51 -13.29
N PRO A 184 8.75 5.41 -12.84
CA PRO A 184 10.05 5.59 -13.48
C PRO A 184 10.92 4.31 -13.33
N PRO A 185 11.90 4.09 -14.21
CA PRO A 185 12.92 3.08 -14.01
C PRO A 185 13.66 3.28 -12.69
N GLY A 186 13.99 2.18 -12.01
CA GLY A 186 14.83 2.19 -10.82
C GLY A 186 16.31 2.03 -11.17
N ASN A 187 17.10 1.76 -10.14
CA ASN A 187 18.55 1.55 -10.26
C ASN A 187 19.01 0.20 -9.70
N LEU A 188 18.08 -0.64 -9.27
CA LEU A 188 18.40 -1.96 -8.72
C LEU A 188 18.53 -3.01 -9.81
N MET A 189 19.12 -4.14 -9.42
CA MET A 189 19.27 -5.32 -10.25
C MET A 189 18.94 -6.57 -9.41
N PHE A 190 18.19 -7.50 -10.00
CA PHE A 190 17.88 -8.79 -9.37
C PHE A 190 18.22 -9.94 -10.30
N GLY A 191 18.94 -10.95 -9.80
CA GLY A 191 19.07 -12.23 -10.46
C GLY A 191 17.76 -13.02 -10.39
N LEU A 192 17.44 -13.78 -11.43
CA LEU A 192 16.19 -14.55 -11.55
C LEU A 192 16.49 -16.04 -11.80
N PRO A 193 16.92 -16.80 -10.77
CA PRO A 193 17.45 -18.15 -10.95
C PRO A 193 16.42 -19.17 -11.45
N ASP A 194 15.14 -18.96 -11.14
CA ASP A 194 14.02 -19.84 -11.48
C ASP A 194 13.14 -19.31 -12.63
N ALA A 195 13.57 -18.24 -13.31
CA ALA A 195 12.79 -17.59 -14.35
C ALA A 195 12.33 -18.53 -15.46
N SER A 196 13.10 -19.58 -15.78
CA SER A 196 12.79 -20.53 -16.84
C SER A 196 11.40 -21.17 -16.73
N PHE A 197 10.85 -21.31 -15.54
CA PHE A 197 9.51 -21.85 -15.31
C PHE A 197 8.39 -20.91 -15.79
N TYR A 198 8.69 -19.63 -15.99
CA TYR A 198 7.74 -18.57 -16.31
C TYR A 198 7.84 -18.08 -17.75
N LYS A 199 8.46 -18.88 -18.65
CA LYS A 199 8.63 -18.54 -20.09
C LYS A 199 9.22 -17.14 -20.31
N PRO A 200 10.35 -16.81 -19.68
CA PRO A 200 10.90 -15.45 -19.67
C PRO A 200 11.31 -14.97 -21.06
N GLN A 201 11.54 -15.88 -22.02
CA GLN A 201 11.82 -15.55 -23.42
C GLN A 201 10.71 -14.75 -24.10
N ASN A 202 9.45 -14.89 -23.63
CA ASN A 202 8.31 -14.12 -24.14
C ASN A 202 8.31 -12.66 -23.66
N HIS A 203 9.13 -12.34 -22.67
CA HIS A 203 9.23 -11.06 -22.00
C HIS A 203 10.65 -10.48 -22.11
N LYS A 204 11.52 -11.10 -22.90
CA LYS A 204 12.90 -10.63 -23.07
C LYS A 204 12.92 -9.23 -23.67
N ASP A 205 13.75 -8.35 -23.08
CA ASP A 205 13.91 -6.95 -23.44
C ASP A 205 12.63 -6.10 -23.29
N HIS A 206 11.63 -6.66 -22.59
CA HIS A 206 10.42 -5.96 -22.20
C HIS A 206 10.56 -5.34 -20.82
N ARG A 207 9.83 -4.27 -20.59
CA ARG A 207 9.57 -3.78 -19.24
C ARG A 207 8.48 -4.64 -18.62
N VAL A 208 8.75 -5.19 -17.45
CA VAL A 208 7.87 -6.14 -16.76
C VAL A 208 7.60 -5.72 -15.32
N ALA A 209 6.48 -6.20 -14.78
CA ALA A 209 6.26 -6.34 -13.34
C ALA A 209 6.53 -7.78 -12.95
N LEU A 210 7.32 -7.98 -11.91
CA LEU A 210 7.60 -9.28 -11.32
C LEU A 210 7.09 -9.32 -9.90
N LYS A 211 6.45 -10.40 -9.52
CA LYS A 211 6.24 -10.78 -8.11
C LYS A 211 7.14 -11.96 -7.78
N GLY A 212 7.64 -11.99 -6.57
CA GLY A 212 8.54 -13.06 -6.14
C GLY A 212 9.03 -12.88 -4.72
N PHE A 213 9.63 -13.93 -4.19
CA PHE A 213 10.28 -13.86 -2.88
C PHE A 213 11.66 -13.24 -3.02
N LEU A 214 11.90 -12.20 -2.23
CA LEU A 214 13.19 -11.53 -2.16
C LEU A 214 14.21 -12.46 -1.48
N ASP A 215 15.32 -12.71 -2.15
CA ASP A 215 16.42 -13.53 -1.65
C ASP A 215 17.71 -12.69 -1.67
N ARG A 216 18.09 -12.20 -0.49
CA ARG A 216 19.25 -11.33 -0.33
C ARG A 216 20.52 -12.15 -0.23
N GLN A 217 21.42 -11.93 -1.16
CA GLN A 217 22.67 -12.65 -1.25
C GLN A 217 23.86 -11.70 -1.23
N PRO A 218 25.01 -12.10 -0.65
CA PRO A 218 26.22 -11.27 -0.62
C PRO A 218 26.74 -10.86 -2.00
N LYS A 219 26.40 -11.62 -3.04
CA LYS A 219 26.83 -11.36 -4.43
C LYS A 219 25.79 -10.62 -5.27
N GLY A 220 24.72 -10.18 -4.67
CA GLY A 220 23.60 -9.47 -5.32
C GLY A 220 22.25 -10.13 -5.05
N ASP A 221 21.23 -9.30 -4.88
CA ASP A 221 19.88 -9.74 -4.55
C ASP A 221 19.24 -10.52 -5.71
N ARG A 222 18.38 -11.47 -5.36
CA ARG A 222 17.65 -12.31 -6.30
C ARG A 222 16.15 -12.24 -6.00
N LEU A 223 15.36 -12.60 -7.01
CA LEU A 223 13.92 -12.83 -6.86
C LEU A 223 13.61 -14.26 -7.30
N LEU A 224 12.98 -15.01 -6.42
CA LEU A 224 12.33 -16.28 -6.74
C LEU A 224 10.93 -15.95 -7.21
N ILE A 225 10.75 -15.86 -8.54
CA ILE A 225 9.54 -15.27 -9.11
C ILE A 225 8.32 -16.19 -8.96
N THR A 226 7.16 -15.58 -8.74
CA THR A 226 5.85 -16.26 -8.68
C THR A 226 4.94 -15.82 -9.81
N ALA A 227 5.17 -14.61 -10.37
CA ALA A 227 4.41 -14.09 -11.49
C ALA A 227 5.26 -13.11 -12.31
N ILE A 228 4.97 -13.03 -13.61
CA ILE A 228 5.56 -12.10 -14.56
C ILE A 228 4.47 -11.50 -15.44
N GLU A 229 4.49 -10.18 -15.61
CA GLU A 229 3.55 -9.44 -16.44
C GLU A 229 4.28 -8.40 -17.28
N THR A 230 3.97 -8.32 -18.58
CA THR A 230 4.55 -7.29 -19.45
C THR A 230 3.83 -5.95 -19.26
N LEU A 231 4.59 -4.91 -18.92
CA LEU A 231 4.14 -3.53 -18.81
C LEU A 231 4.30 -2.76 -20.13
N ALA A 232 5.41 -3.01 -20.84
CA ALA A 232 5.70 -2.47 -22.15
C ALA A 232 6.62 -3.42 -22.95
N THR A 233 6.49 -3.42 -24.24
CA THR A 233 7.29 -4.28 -25.16
C THR A 233 8.72 -3.77 -25.40
N SER A 234 9.11 -2.70 -24.72
CA SER A 234 10.45 -2.12 -24.74
C SER A 234 10.85 -1.65 -23.36
N CYS A 235 12.14 -1.76 -23.05
CA CYS A 235 12.77 -1.23 -21.84
C CYS A 235 13.10 0.26 -21.93
N THR A 236 13.13 0.82 -23.12
CA THR A 236 13.28 2.26 -23.35
C THR A 236 11.93 2.96 -23.19
N PRO A 237 11.89 4.12 -22.52
CA PRO A 237 10.68 4.92 -22.38
C PRO A 237 10.13 5.34 -23.74
#